data_7c75f0556a6a3e4d1e3c8bc2b0daebc1
#
_entry.id   7c75f0556a6a3e4d1e3c8bc2b0daebc1
#
_cell.length_a   1.000
_cell.length_b   1.000
_cell.length_c   1.000
_cell.angle_alpha   90.00
_cell.angle_beta   90.00
_cell.angle_gamma   90.00
#
_symmetry.space_group_name_H-M   'P 1'
#
loop_
_entity.id
_entity.type
_entity.pdbx_description
1 polymer ?
#
loop_
_entity_poly.entity_id
_entity_poly.type
_entity_poly.pdbx_seq_one_letter_code
_entity_poly.pdbx_strand_id
1 'polypeptide(L)'
;MAATYAALTSVLGTIDKLLRSNLLVGLEEVHKQQLESLDKMFDTLQVSLIGKCDGGEPIITKGLQRRIKHVALYAEDKVESLMKQLIELDDDEQALECCRAKLDKVSQHVIQVTDFVEELIIKQKINNCPEAESSTSPRLDASIRENVMEGYNEERERMVQRLTRGSGSNRREVVSVVGMPGIGKTTFAKTILFDNSIKRVFRIRGWITVSNNYDLRKLLLVLLRDVIRMGDGNDNTMDIGKLAERVQQGLKGEKYFIVVDDIWSQKAWDRISHWFPDCGNRSRFLLTSRDREVGEYAATNPNESLVMRPLTQDESRCLFYHKVFGENYSIRGSDIDEFEKVGEKVVTNCKGLPLMITAVAGILSSKSKLDEWMEVAQSVSSLVNDDDYKQCLKVVALSYNNLPSLMKACFLHFGVFPKAHVISVKKLIRLWIAEGLINLKGVDEFEQVAARVLHDLIGKSLVIVEKRSLDGQIKTCRIHDLFHDLCMMEAESEHLLYVLRSDSTIMISQLYTNFRWISIQSENYDTFSSYIKARSLYNINDA
;
A
#
# COMPACT_ATOMS: atom_id res chain seq x y z
N MET A 1 -10.04 13.15 3.08
CA MET A 1 -8.91 14.07 2.81
C MET A 1 -8.11 13.65 1.58
N ALA A 2 -7.71 12.38 1.47
CA ALA A 2 -6.95 11.88 0.31
C ALA A 2 -7.71 12.03 -1.01
N ALA A 3 -9.00 11.69 -1.03
CA ALA A 3 -9.85 11.84 -2.22
C ALA A 3 -10.02 13.30 -2.67
N THR A 4 -10.13 14.22 -1.71
CA THR A 4 -10.23 15.66 -2.00
C THR A 4 -8.91 16.18 -2.57
N TYR A 5 -7.78 15.76 -1.99
CA TYR A 5 -6.45 16.08 -2.49
C TYR A 5 -6.26 15.54 -3.92
N ALA A 6 -6.57 14.26 -4.14
CA ALA A 6 -6.45 13.63 -5.45
C ALA A 6 -7.32 14.33 -6.52
N ALA A 7 -8.55 14.76 -6.17
CA ALA A 7 -9.42 15.49 -7.08
C ALA A 7 -8.85 16.88 -7.42
N LEU A 8 -8.36 17.62 -6.42
CA LEU A 8 -7.75 18.95 -6.66
C LEU A 8 -6.49 18.84 -7.51
N THR A 9 -5.59 17.91 -7.20
CA THR A 9 -4.36 17.71 -7.97
C THR A 9 -4.67 17.34 -9.41
N SER A 10 -5.72 16.55 -9.63
CA SER A 10 -6.15 16.12 -10.94
C SER A 10 -6.70 17.26 -11.80
N VAL A 11 -7.62 18.08 -11.26
CA VAL A 11 -8.18 19.22 -11.98
C VAL A 11 -7.11 20.26 -12.30
N LEU A 12 -6.19 20.53 -11.37
CA LEU A 12 -5.03 21.41 -11.60
C LEU A 12 -4.17 20.89 -12.77
N GLY A 13 -3.87 19.58 -12.80
CA GLY A 13 -3.12 18.98 -13.92
C GLY A 13 -3.86 19.06 -15.26
N THR A 14 -5.18 18.96 -15.25
CA THR A 14 -5.99 19.08 -16.46
C THR A 14 -6.03 20.52 -16.97
N ILE A 15 -6.18 21.51 -16.07
CA ILE A 15 -6.12 22.94 -16.42
C ILE A 15 -4.73 23.32 -16.95
N ASP A 16 -3.66 22.88 -16.28
CA ASP A 16 -2.28 23.14 -16.72
C ASP A 16 -1.99 22.57 -18.11
N LYS A 17 -2.45 21.35 -18.41
CA LYS A 17 -2.36 20.75 -19.75
C LYS A 17 -3.09 21.60 -20.80
N LEU A 18 -4.29 22.10 -20.48
CA LEU A 18 -5.05 22.94 -21.39
C LEU A 18 -4.33 24.28 -21.62
N LEU A 19 -3.85 24.94 -20.55
CA LEU A 19 -3.13 26.22 -20.63
C LEU A 19 -1.82 26.12 -21.43
N ARG A 20 -1.12 24.99 -21.38
CA ARG A 20 0.12 24.75 -22.16
C ARG A 20 -0.13 24.25 -23.60
N SER A 21 -1.35 23.85 -23.90
CA SER A 21 -1.70 23.32 -25.22
C SER A 21 -1.92 24.46 -26.24
N ASN A 22 -1.68 24.16 -27.53
CA ASN A 22 -2.03 25.06 -28.63
C ASN A 22 -3.55 25.14 -28.89
N LEU A 23 -4.37 24.40 -28.11
CA LEU A 23 -5.84 24.37 -28.27
C LEU A 23 -6.52 25.68 -27.91
N LEU A 24 -5.83 26.60 -27.21
CA LEU A 24 -6.37 27.91 -26.82
C LEU A 24 -6.27 28.98 -27.91
N VAL A 25 -5.71 28.67 -29.06
CA VAL A 25 -5.50 29.65 -30.14
C VAL A 25 -6.82 30.23 -30.65
N GLY A 26 -7.95 29.52 -30.52
CA GLY A 26 -9.29 30.00 -30.88
C GLY A 26 -10.08 30.66 -29.76
N LEU A 27 -9.57 30.69 -28.51
CA LEU A 27 -10.24 31.30 -27.36
C LEU A 27 -9.76 32.76 -27.16
N GLU A 28 -10.70 33.64 -26.80
CA GLU A 28 -10.37 35.03 -26.42
C GLU A 28 -9.50 35.05 -25.14
N GLU A 29 -8.69 36.10 -25.01
CA GLU A 29 -7.79 36.31 -23.86
C GLU A 29 -8.53 36.28 -22.51
N VAL A 30 -9.80 36.70 -22.47
CA VAL A 30 -10.66 36.65 -21.28
C VAL A 30 -10.85 35.22 -20.78
N HIS A 31 -11.02 34.23 -21.67
CA HIS A 31 -11.22 32.82 -21.26
C HIS A 31 -9.94 32.18 -20.76
N LYS A 32 -8.81 32.57 -21.30
CA LYS A 32 -7.50 32.17 -20.81
C LYS A 32 -7.27 32.70 -19.41
N GLN A 33 -7.60 33.99 -19.16
CA GLN A 33 -7.54 34.61 -17.83
C GLN A 33 -8.51 33.90 -16.83
N GLN A 34 -9.68 33.46 -17.27
CA GLN A 34 -10.59 32.66 -16.44
C GLN A 34 -9.99 31.30 -16.04
N LEU A 35 -9.33 30.59 -16.97
CA LEU A 35 -8.65 29.34 -16.67
C LEU A 35 -7.48 29.54 -15.69
N GLU A 36 -6.70 30.60 -15.86
CA GLU A 36 -5.63 30.98 -14.93
C GLU A 36 -6.17 31.35 -13.56
N SER A 37 -7.33 32.01 -13.49
CA SER A 37 -8.01 32.31 -12.23
C SER A 37 -8.50 31.03 -11.54
N LEU A 38 -9.11 30.09 -12.27
CA LEU A 38 -9.51 28.78 -11.77
C LEU A 38 -8.33 28.00 -11.22
N ASP A 39 -7.23 28.00 -11.94
CA ASP A 39 -5.99 27.34 -11.54
C ASP A 39 -5.48 27.89 -10.19
N LYS A 40 -5.46 29.20 -10.00
CA LYS A 40 -5.08 29.86 -8.74
C LYS A 40 -6.05 29.52 -7.59
N MET A 41 -7.36 29.50 -7.85
CA MET A 41 -8.36 29.15 -6.83
C MET A 41 -8.22 27.70 -6.37
N PHE A 42 -8.04 26.75 -7.30
CA PHE A 42 -7.82 25.34 -6.93
C PHE A 42 -6.49 25.13 -6.20
N ASP A 43 -5.46 25.87 -6.53
CA ASP A 43 -4.17 25.88 -5.84
C ASP A 43 -4.35 26.35 -4.38
N THR A 44 -5.10 27.46 -4.17
CA THR A 44 -5.44 27.97 -2.84
C THR A 44 -6.21 26.93 -2.02
N LEU A 45 -7.18 26.24 -2.62
CA LEU A 45 -7.93 25.16 -1.97
C LEU A 45 -7.02 23.97 -1.61
N GLN A 46 -6.06 23.64 -2.46
CA GLN A 46 -5.10 22.56 -2.21
C GLN A 46 -4.16 22.89 -1.04
N VAL A 47 -3.64 24.12 -1.01
CA VAL A 47 -2.82 24.61 0.11
C VAL A 47 -3.61 24.62 1.42
N SER A 48 -4.88 25.05 1.38
CA SER A 48 -5.75 25.10 2.54
C SER A 48 -6.10 23.72 3.12
N LEU A 49 -6.10 22.67 2.29
CA LEU A 49 -6.26 21.28 2.76
C LEU A 49 -5.08 20.76 3.60
N ILE A 50 -3.89 21.34 3.41
CA ILE A 50 -2.68 20.92 4.13
C ILE A 50 -2.58 21.61 5.48
N GLY A 51 -3.23 22.76 5.65
CA GLY A 51 -3.22 23.56 6.88
C GLY A 51 -3.83 22.83 8.08
N LYS A 52 -3.21 23.00 9.27
CA LYS A 52 -3.71 22.50 10.56
C LYS A 52 -3.93 23.69 11.50
N CYS A 53 -4.95 23.58 12.37
CA CYS A 53 -5.14 24.51 13.49
C CYS A 53 -4.17 24.22 14.64
N ASP A 54 -3.96 25.19 15.52
CA ASP A 54 -3.34 24.96 16.84
C ASP A 54 -4.18 23.93 17.60
N GLY A 55 -3.60 22.72 17.83
CA GLY A 55 -4.31 21.56 18.38
C GLY A 55 -4.36 20.37 17.44
N GLY A 56 -3.77 20.47 16.23
CA GLY A 56 -3.57 19.34 15.31
C GLY A 56 -4.79 18.94 14.48
N GLU A 57 -5.96 19.54 14.67
CA GLU A 57 -7.14 19.26 13.86
C GLU A 57 -7.06 19.93 12.48
N PRO A 58 -7.56 19.26 11.41
CA PRO A 58 -7.58 19.85 10.08
C PRO A 58 -8.52 21.06 10.04
N ILE A 59 -8.06 22.17 9.46
CA ILE A 59 -8.85 23.41 9.27
C ILE A 59 -10.15 23.13 8.52
N ILE A 60 -10.12 22.16 7.61
CA ILE A 60 -11.24 21.83 6.72
C ILE A 60 -11.99 20.61 7.24
N THR A 61 -13.25 20.80 7.63
CA THR A 61 -14.15 19.74 8.12
C THR A 61 -14.42 18.70 7.04
N LYS A 62 -14.79 17.45 7.43
CA LYS A 62 -15.15 16.37 6.50
C LYS A 62 -16.26 16.75 5.52
N GLY A 63 -17.25 17.54 5.96
CA GLY A 63 -18.32 18.03 5.10
C GLY A 63 -17.80 18.97 4.01
N LEU A 64 -16.90 19.88 4.37
CA LEU A 64 -16.28 20.80 3.43
C LEU A 64 -15.33 20.07 2.45
N GLN A 65 -14.58 19.10 2.93
CA GLN A 65 -13.75 18.24 2.08
C GLN A 65 -14.59 17.56 0.98
N ARG A 66 -15.78 17.06 1.31
CA ARG A 66 -16.70 16.47 0.32
C ARG A 66 -17.17 17.48 -0.72
N ARG A 67 -17.48 18.73 -0.28
CA ARG A 67 -17.89 19.80 -1.21
C ARG A 67 -16.75 20.19 -2.14
N ILE A 68 -15.55 20.40 -1.62
CA ILE A 68 -14.35 20.71 -2.43
C ILE A 68 -14.10 19.58 -3.44
N LYS A 69 -14.14 18.31 -3.00
CA LYS A 69 -13.99 17.16 -3.90
C LYS A 69 -15.02 17.19 -5.02
N HIS A 70 -16.29 17.41 -4.69
CA HIS A 70 -17.37 17.43 -5.69
C HIS A 70 -17.17 18.53 -6.72
N VAL A 71 -16.78 19.73 -6.28
CA VAL A 71 -16.52 20.87 -7.19
C VAL A 71 -15.29 20.62 -8.05
N ALA A 72 -14.21 20.03 -7.49
CA ALA A 72 -13.02 19.67 -8.27
C ALA A 72 -13.33 18.64 -9.36
N LEU A 73 -14.07 17.57 -9.04
CA LEU A 73 -14.48 16.57 -10.03
C LEU A 73 -15.41 17.14 -11.10
N TYR A 74 -16.35 18.02 -10.70
CA TYR A 74 -17.23 18.70 -11.65
C TYR A 74 -16.44 19.60 -12.59
N ALA A 75 -15.48 20.38 -12.07
CA ALA A 75 -14.64 21.25 -12.85
C ALA A 75 -13.76 20.43 -13.83
N GLU A 76 -13.18 19.34 -13.39
CA GLU A 76 -12.38 18.44 -14.21
C GLU A 76 -13.20 17.89 -15.39
N ASP A 77 -14.40 17.35 -15.15
CA ASP A 77 -15.30 16.85 -16.20
C ASP A 77 -15.63 17.92 -17.24
N LYS A 78 -15.85 19.16 -16.78
CA LYS A 78 -16.16 20.29 -17.70
C LYS A 78 -14.95 20.74 -18.50
N VAL A 79 -13.77 20.83 -17.86
CA VAL A 79 -12.52 21.19 -18.56
C VAL A 79 -12.12 20.11 -19.56
N GLU A 80 -12.24 18.82 -19.22
CA GLU A 80 -12.00 17.73 -20.19
C GLU A 80 -13.02 17.74 -21.35
N SER A 81 -14.30 18.03 -21.08
CA SER A 81 -15.31 18.20 -22.13
C SER A 81 -14.98 19.39 -23.04
N LEU A 82 -14.47 20.48 -22.48
CA LEU A 82 -14.00 21.65 -23.23
C LEU A 82 -12.80 21.29 -24.10
N MET A 83 -11.83 20.57 -23.57
CA MET A 83 -10.66 20.10 -24.36
C MET A 83 -11.09 19.26 -25.56
N LYS A 84 -12.03 18.31 -25.36
CA LYS A 84 -12.56 17.48 -26.46
C LYS A 84 -13.23 18.33 -27.53
N GLN A 85 -14.07 19.28 -27.14
CA GLN A 85 -14.72 20.17 -28.08
C GLN A 85 -13.73 21.03 -28.85
N LEU A 86 -12.70 21.58 -28.20
CA LEU A 86 -11.66 22.36 -28.86
C LEU A 86 -10.80 21.54 -29.85
N ILE A 87 -10.65 20.21 -29.60
CA ILE A 87 -9.95 19.31 -30.52
C ILE A 87 -10.81 19.01 -31.76
N GLU A 88 -12.15 18.92 -31.59
CA GLU A 88 -13.10 18.56 -32.64
C GLU A 88 -13.59 19.77 -33.46
N LEU A 89 -13.24 21.00 -33.02
CA LEU A 89 -13.68 22.25 -33.68
C LEU A 89 -12.88 22.55 -34.94
N ASP A 90 -13.58 22.52 -36.08
CA ASP A 90 -13.27 23.23 -37.32
C ASP A 90 -14.05 24.57 -37.29
N ASP A 91 -13.50 25.64 -36.66
CA ASP A 91 -13.98 27.03 -36.64
C ASP A 91 -15.52 27.28 -36.46
N ASP A 92 -16.22 26.50 -35.63
CA ASP A 92 -17.65 26.69 -35.36
C ASP A 92 -17.90 27.64 -34.19
N GLU A 93 -18.44 28.85 -34.48
CA GLU A 93 -18.72 29.91 -33.52
C GLU A 93 -19.73 29.55 -32.43
N GLN A 94 -20.71 28.65 -32.74
CA GLN A 94 -21.70 28.16 -31.77
C GLN A 94 -21.08 27.23 -30.72
N ALA A 95 -20.12 26.44 -31.12
CA ALA A 95 -19.41 25.53 -30.21
C ALA A 95 -18.46 26.31 -29.27
N LEU A 96 -17.85 27.40 -29.73
CA LEU A 96 -17.09 28.33 -28.91
C LEU A 96 -17.96 29.00 -27.82
N GLU A 97 -19.19 29.44 -28.16
CA GLU A 97 -20.11 30.01 -27.17
C GLU A 97 -20.56 28.99 -26.12
N CYS A 98 -20.77 27.73 -26.52
CA CYS A 98 -21.03 26.63 -25.57
C CYS A 98 -19.85 26.38 -24.63
N CYS A 99 -18.61 26.47 -25.12
CA CYS A 99 -17.39 26.38 -24.31
C CYS A 99 -17.29 27.51 -23.27
N ARG A 100 -17.59 28.75 -23.67
CA ARG A 100 -17.66 29.94 -22.80
C ARG A 100 -18.66 29.74 -21.65
N ALA A 101 -19.90 29.35 -21.97
CA ALA A 101 -20.95 29.13 -20.97
C ALA A 101 -20.60 28.02 -19.98
N LYS A 102 -19.84 27.00 -20.38
CA LYS A 102 -19.36 25.94 -19.49
C LYS A 102 -18.28 26.47 -18.54
N LEU A 103 -17.36 27.25 -19.05
CA LEU A 103 -16.26 27.83 -18.24
C LEU A 103 -16.80 28.79 -17.16
N ASP A 104 -17.76 29.63 -17.53
CA ASP A 104 -18.43 30.55 -16.59
C ASP A 104 -19.13 29.82 -15.44
N LYS A 105 -19.85 28.72 -15.75
CA LYS A 105 -20.50 27.90 -14.73
C LYS A 105 -19.49 27.25 -13.78
N VAL A 106 -18.37 26.75 -14.30
CA VAL A 106 -17.30 26.19 -13.46
C VAL A 106 -16.74 27.26 -12.56
N SER A 107 -16.40 28.43 -13.11
CA SER A 107 -15.85 29.56 -12.36
C SER A 107 -16.77 29.97 -11.20
N GLN A 108 -18.08 30.12 -11.44
CA GLN A 108 -19.04 30.47 -10.41
C GLN A 108 -19.08 29.44 -9.27
N HIS A 109 -19.07 28.15 -9.58
CA HIS A 109 -19.09 27.10 -8.55
C HIS A 109 -17.79 27.07 -7.72
N VAL A 110 -16.66 27.27 -8.36
CA VAL A 110 -15.35 27.29 -7.68
C VAL A 110 -15.25 28.50 -6.77
N ILE A 111 -15.64 29.70 -7.25
CA ILE A 111 -15.66 30.94 -6.46
C ILE A 111 -16.47 30.75 -5.17
N GLN A 112 -17.70 30.23 -5.26
CA GLN A 112 -18.55 30.00 -4.08
C GLN A 112 -17.89 29.12 -3.01
N VAL A 113 -17.14 28.10 -3.42
CA VAL A 113 -16.46 27.22 -2.46
C VAL A 113 -15.18 27.85 -1.93
N THR A 114 -14.44 28.57 -2.76
CA THR A 114 -13.20 29.25 -2.37
C THR A 114 -13.49 30.37 -1.37
N ASP A 115 -14.48 31.23 -1.65
CA ASP A 115 -14.90 32.30 -0.76
C ASP A 115 -15.32 31.74 0.61
N PHE A 116 -16.09 30.65 0.64
CA PHE A 116 -16.49 30.00 1.88
C PHE A 116 -15.29 29.41 2.65
N VAL A 117 -14.30 28.85 1.98
CA VAL A 117 -13.06 28.35 2.61
C VAL A 117 -12.24 29.51 3.17
N GLU A 118 -12.07 30.58 2.40
CA GLU A 118 -11.35 31.78 2.85
C GLU A 118 -12.00 32.42 4.07
N GLU A 119 -13.34 32.53 4.07
CA GLU A 119 -14.08 33.03 5.23
C GLU A 119 -13.84 32.19 6.48
N LEU A 120 -13.79 30.85 6.35
CA LEU A 120 -13.47 29.96 7.45
C LEU A 120 -12.02 30.13 7.94
N ILE A 121 -11.06 30.27 7.01
CA ILE A 121 -9.65 30.48 7.34
C ILE A 121 -9.47 31.82 8.06
N ILE A 122 -10.14 32.89 7.61
CA ILE A 122 -10.10 34.22 8.26
C ILE A 122 -10.68 34.13 9.65
N LYS A 123 -11.83 33.48 9.83
CA LYS A 123 -12.45 33.28 11.16
C LYS A 123 -11.56 32.51 12.13
N GLN A 124 -10.69 31.64 11.64
CA GLN A 124 -9.74 30.85 12.43
C GLN A 124 -8.40 31.57 12.64
N LYS A 125 -7.89 32.36 11.66
CA LYS A 125 -6.67 33.16 11.79
C LYS A 125 -6.76 34.31 12.81
N ILE A 126 -7.93 34.71 13.25
CA ILE A 126 -8.12 35.69 14.34
C ILE A 126 -7.62 35.14 15.68
N ASN A 127 -7.38 33.87 15.81
CA ASN A 127 -6.78 33.21 16.97
C ASN A 127 -5.35 32.72 16.66
N ASN A 128 -4.41 33.64 16.45
CA ASN A 128 -2.95 33.46 16.42
C ASN A 128 -2.36 32.35 15.51
N CYS A 129 -1.55 32.76 14.55
CA CYS A 129 -0.51 31.86 14.02
C CYS A 129 0.76 32.64 13.64
N PRO A 130 1.94 32.28 14.14
CA PRO A 130 3.22 32.69 13.57
C PRO A 130 3.51 31.83 12.34
N GLU A 131 4.09 32.46 11.33
CA GLU A 131 4.56 31.85 10.09
C GLU A 131 5.46 30.66 10.37
N ALA A 132 5.11 29.49 9.84
CA ALA A 132 5.97 28.33 9.85
C ALA A 132 6.99 28.47 8.72
N GLU A 133 8.22 28.81 9.08
CA GLU A 133 9.37 28.74 8.19
C GLU A 133 9.50 27.33 7.60
N SER A 134 9.52 27.26 6.28
CA SER A 134 9.81 26.06 5.53
C SER A 134 11.33 25.76 5.62
N SER A 135 11.73 25.08 6.65
CA SER A 135 13.07 24.51 6.75
C SER A 135 12.99 23.01 6.88
N THR A 136 13.04 22.32 5.77
CA THR A 136 13.50 20.93 5.77
C THR A 136 14.15 20.61 4.44
N SER A 137 15.44 20.81 4.38
CA SER A 137 16.27 19.96 3.53
C SER A 137 16.19 18.54 4.06
N PRO A 138 15.72 17.56 3.29
CA PRO A 138 15.69 16.18 3.73
C PRO A 138 17.13 15.67 3.83
N ARG A 139 17.52 15.16 4.98
CA ARG A 139 18.72 14.34 5.12
C ARG A 139 18.59 13.15 4.18
N LEU A 140 19.37 13.14 3.11
CA LEU A 140 19.43 12.10 2.07
C LEU A 140 20.06 10.77 2.55
N ASP A 141 20.26 10.58 3.85
CA ASP A 141 20.93 9.41 4.45
C ASP A 141 20.11 8.66 5.49
N ALA A 142 18.80 8.53 5.27
CA ALA A 142 18.11 7.43 5.92
C ALA A 142 18.35 6.19 5.04
N SER A 143 19.45 5.46 5.30
CA SER A 143 19.63 4.08 4.80
C SER A 143 18.30 3.36 5.01
N ILE A 144 17.67 2.91 3.91
CA ILE A 144 16.39 2.20 3.97
C ILE A 144 16.64 0.98 4.83
N ARG A 145 16.09 1.03 6.05
CA ARG A 145 16.32 0.04 7.09
C ARG A 145 15.70 -1.26 6.63
N GLU A 146 16.54 -2.26 6.36
CA GLU A 146 16.08 -3.58 5.96
C GLU A 146 15.14 -4.14 7.04
N ASN A 147 14.16 -4.98 6.64
CA ASN A 147 13.30 -5.70 7.55
C ASN A 147 14.12 -6.84 8.21
N VAL A 148 15.03 -6.47 9.10
CA VAL A 148 15.71 -7.41 9.97
C VAL A 148 14.69 -7.95 10.96
N MET A 149 14.65 -9.26 11.13
CA MET A 149 13.80 -9.89 12.13
C MET A 149 14.43 -9.74 13.50
N GLU A 150 13.76 -9.05 14.37
CA GLU A 150 14.11 -8.98 15.79
C GLU A 150 13.31 -10.02 16.58
N GLY A 151 13.99 -10.68 17.52
CA GLY A 151 13.39 -11.72 18.34
C GLY A 151 13.27 -13.10 17.65
N TYR A 152 12.66 -14.03 18.36
CA TYR A 152 12.44 -15.42 17.94
C TYR A 152 13.71 -16.22 17.61
N ASN A 153 14.86 -15.86 18.17
CA ASN A 153 16.14 -16.52 17.84
C ASN A 153 16.12 -18.01 18.18
N GLU A 154 15.59 -18.38 19.35
CA GLU A 154 15.48 -19.78 19.76
C GLU A 154 14.51 -20.57 18.89
N GLU A 155 13.36 -19.99 18.57
CA GLU A 155 12.37 -20.60 17.69
C GLU A 155 12.93 -20.81 16.29
N ARG A 156 13.70 -19.84 15.79
CA ARG A 156 14.38 -19.91 14.49
C ARG A 156 15.41 -21.04 14.48
N GLU A 157 16.27 -21.11 15.47
CA GLU A 157 17.30 -22.17 15.56
C GLU A 157 16.67 -23.55 15.65
N ARG A 158 15.65 -23.73 16.51
CA ARG A 158 14.88 -24.98 16.61
C ARG A 158 14.23 -25.36 15.28
N MET A 159 13.64 -24.39 14.57
CA MET A 159 12.99 -24.60 13.27
C MET A 159 14.02 -25.02 12.21
N VAL A 160 15.16 -24.32 12.11
CA VAL A 160 16.25 -24.67 11.17
C VAL A 160 16.80 -26.07 11.46
N GLN A 161 17.03 -26.42 12.74
CA GLN A 161 17.48 -27.75 13.13
C GLN A 161 16.48 -28.85 12.74
N ARG A 162 15.19 -28.61 12.99
CA ARG A 162 14.11 -29.53 12.62
C ARG A 162 14.05 -29.74 11.11
N LEU A 163 14.05 -28.67 10.32
CA LEU A 163 13.98 -28.76 8.85
C LEU A 163 15.20 -29.44 8.25
N THR A 164 16.40 -29.24 8.81
CA THR A 164 17.65 -29.79 8.28
C THR A 164 17.91 -31.23 8.72
N ARG A 165 17.65 -31.58 9.99
CA ARG A 165 17.88 -32.91 10.56
C ARG A 165 16.71 -33.85 10.35
N GLY A 166 15.47 -33.34 10.46
CA GLY A 166 14.22 -34.07 10.31
C GLY A 166 13.87 -34.99 11.48
N SER A 167 12.69 -35.59 11.42
CA SER A 167 12.11 -36.47 12.43
C SER A 167 12.56 -37.95 12.31
N GLY A 168 13.63 -38.25 11.55
CA GLY A 168 14.07 -39.62 11.28
C GLY A 168 13.39 -40.29 10.08
N SER A 169 12.24 -39.80 9.62
CA SER A 169 11.57 -40.28 8.40
C SER A 169 12.22 -39.72 7.14
N ASN A 170 12.33 -40.55 6.10
CA ASN A 170 12.77 -40.10 4.78
C ASN A 170 11.66 -39.42 3.97
N ARG A 171 10.43 -39.46 4.45
CA ARG A 171 9.28 -38.86 3.75
C ARG A 171 9.29 -37.34 3.76
N ARG A 172 8.52 -36.77 2.84
CA ARG A 172 8.20 -35.35 2.79
C ARG A 172 7.52 -34.91 4.11
N GLU A 173 7.95 -33.82 4.68
CA GLU A 173 7.40 -33.28 5.94
C GLU A 173 6.90 -31.85 5.77
N VAL A 174 5.74 -31.56 6.34
CA VAL A 174 5.12 -30.22 6.41
C VAL A 174 5.20 -29.73 7.83
N VAL A 175 5.84 -28.59 8.03
CA VAL A 175 5.90 -27.89 9.31
C VAL A 175 5.09 -26.63 9.21
N SER A 176 4.17 -26.39 10.15
CA SER A 176 3.34 -25.21 10.16
C SER A 176 3.78 -24.18 11.19
N VAL A 177 3.62 -22.90 10.84
CA VAL A 177 3.79 -21.72 11.67
C VAL A 177 2.46 -20.98 11.71
N VAL A 178 1.86 -20.91 12.87
CA VAL A 178 0.54 -20.30 13.03
C VAL A 178 0.59 -19.11 14.00
N GLY A 179 -0.33 -18.18 13.85
CA GLY A 179 -0.42 -17.03 14.75
C GLY A 179 -1.24 -15.89 14.16
N MET A 180 -1.56 -14.91 14.96
CA MET A 180 -2.39 -13.78 14.60
C MET A 180 -1.79 -12.90 13.49
N PRO A 181 -2.59 -12.10 12.77
CA PRO A 181 -2.10 -11.12 11.81
C PRO A 181 -1.11 -10.15 12.45
N GLY A 182 -0.03 -9.80 11.73
CA GLY A 182 0.97 -8.85 12.24
C GLY A 182 1.99 -9.40 13.23
N ILE A 183 1.92 -10.70 13.63
CA ILE A 183 2.88 -11.33 14.54
C ILE A 183 4.25 -11.65 13.91
N GLY A 184 4.40 -11.54 12.59
CA GLY A 184 5.67 -11.74 11.91
C GLY A 184 5.87 -13.09 11.23
N LYS A 185 4.84 -13.92 11.02
CA LYS A 185 4.94 -15.25 10.37
C LYS A 185 5.69 -15.23 9.03
N THR A 186 5.30 -14.34 8.14
CA THR A 186 5.94 -14.17 6.82
C THR A 186 7.42 -13.79 6.94
N THR A 187 7.76 -12.90 7.90
CA THR A 187 9.15 -12.49 8.16
C THR A 187 9.95 -13.66 8.71
N PHE A 188 9.39 -14.42 9.66
CA PHE A 188 10.00 -15.63 10.20
C PHE A 188 10.27 -16.65 9.11
N ALA A 189 9.29 -16.95 8.27
CA ALA A 189 9.45 -17.91 7.16
C ALA A 189 10.50 -17.45 6.13
N LYS A 190 10.59 -16.13 5.84
CA LYS A 190 11.66 -15.57 4.99
C LYS A 190 13.04 -15.77 5.62
N THR A 191 13.17 -15.49 6.92
CA THR A 191 14.44 -15.67 7.64
C THR A 191 14.91 -17.13 7.58
N ILE A 192 13.99 -18.10 7.73
CA ILE A 192 14.29 -19.53 7.57
C ILE A 192 14.70 -19.86 6.13
N LEU A 193 13.96 -19.39 5.11
CA LEU A 193 14.26 -19.66 3.70
C LEU A 193 15.67 -19.22 3.29
N PHE A 194 16.12 -18.09 3.85
CA PHE A 194 17.43 -17.52 3.55
C PHE A 194 18.54 -17.96 4.51
N ASP A 195 18.24 -18.83 5.50
CA ASP A 195 19.24 -19.37 6.41
C ASP A 195 20.30 -20.21 5.65
N ASN A 196 21.57 -20.06 6.04
CA ASN A 196 22.67 -20.73 5.36
C ASN A 196 22.62 -22.26 5.50
N SER A 197 22.09 -22.79 6.60
CA SER A 197 21.93 -24.22 6.81
C SER A 197 20.86 -24.80 5.87
N ILE A 198 19.77 -24.08 5.66
CA ILE A 198 18.72 -24.42 4.70
C ILE A 198 19.27 -24.39 3.26
N LYS A 199 20.03 -23.35 2.90
CA LYS A 199 20.67 -23.23 1.57
C LYS A 199 21.60 -24.40 1.25
N ARG A 200 22.32 -24.91 2.25
CA ARG A 200 23.25 -26.05 2.09
C ARG A 200 22.52 -27.39 1.92
N VAL A 201 21.37 -27.57 2.56
CA VAL A 201 20.64 -28.84 2.58
C VAL A 201 19.69 -28.98 1.40
N PHE A 202 19.06 -27.89 0.97
CA PHE A 202 18.04 -27.91 -0.08
C PHE A 202 18.52 -27.16 -1.33
N ARG A 203 18.68 -27.91 -2.43
CA ARG A 203 19.07 -27.33 -3.72
C ARG A 203 17.97 -26.48 -4.33
N ILE A 204 16.73 -26.99 -4.30
CA ILE A 204 15.55 -26.26 -4.74
C ILE A 204 14.88 -25.60 -3.53
N ARG A 205 14.71 -24.29 -3.60
CA ARG A 205 14.03 -23.51 -2.56
C ARG A 205 13.07 -22.55 -3.22
N GLY A 206 11.85 -22.51 -2.70
CA GLY A 206 10.80 -21.71 -3.30
C GLY A 206 9.88 -21.04 -2.30
N TRP A 207 9.17 -20.04 -2.80
CA TRP A 207 8.17 -19.29 -2.07
C TRP A 207 6.92 -19.16 -2.93
N ILE A 208 5.78 -19.55 -2.39
CA ILE A 208 4.47 -19.25 -2.94
C ILE A 208 3.59 -18.62 -1.87
N THR A 209 2.77 -17.63 -2.24
CA THR A 209 1.79 -17.01 -1.35
C THR A 209 0.40 -17.38 -1.79
N VAL A 210 -0.38 -17.95 -0.86
CA VAL A 210 -1.73 -18.46 -1.13
C VAL A 210 -2.75 -17.57 -0.43
N SER A 211 -3.07 -16.44 -1.06
CA SER A 211 -4.10 -15.52 -0.55
C SER A 211 -5.52 -16.09 -0.78
N ASN A 212 -6.56 -15.44 -0.22
CA ASN A 212 -7.96 -15.86 -0.40
C ASN A 212 -8.40 -16.05 -1.86
N ASN A 213 -7.90 -15.20 -2.74
CA ASN A 213 -8.18 -15.21 -4.18
C ASN A 213 -6.93 -15.65 -4.96
N TYR A 214 -6.40 -16.85 -4.64
CA TYR A 214 -5.25 -17.39 -5.35
C TYR A 214 -5.63 -17.96 -6.72
N ASP A 215 -4.79 -17.71 -7.70
CA ASP A 215 -4.87 -18.30 -9.04
C ASP A 215 -3.90 -19.48 -9.12
N LEU A 216 -4.45 -20.68 -9.30
CA LEU A 216 -3.66 -21.92 -9.41
C LEU A 216 -2.66 -21.85 -10.55
N ARG A 217 -3.04 -21.27 -11.69
CA ARG A 217 -2.18 -21.11 -12.84
C ARG A 217 -0.97 -20.22 -12.54
N LYS A 218 -1.22 -19.07 -11.92
CA LYS A 218 -0.14 -18.15 -11.53
C LYS A 218 0.83 -18.79 -10.53
N LEU A 219 0.32 -19.54 -9.56
CA LEU A 219 1.16 -20.26 -8.60
C LEU A 219 2.06 -21.31 -9.29
N LEU A 220 1.50 -22.08 -10.22
CA LEU A 220 2.26 -23.08 -11.00
C LEU A 220 3.32 -22.42 -11.88
N LEU A 221 3.01 -21.30 -12.53
CA LEU A 221 3.98 -20.55 -13.33
C LEU A 221 5.12 -19.98 -12.47
N VAL A 222 4.83 -19.48 -11.27
CA VAL A 222 5.87 -19.05 -10.31
C VAL A 222 6.78 -20.23 -9.92
N LEU A 223 6.19 -21.39 -9.61
CA LEU A 223 6.98 -22.59 -9.28
C LEU A 223 7.88 -23.01 -10.43
N LEU A 224 7.37 -23.05 -11.65
CA LEU A 224 8.14 -23.46 -12.84
C LEU A 224 9.27 -22.48 -13.15
N ARG A 225 9.00 -21.18 -13.16
CA ARG A 225 9.97 -20.16 -13.58
C ARG A 225 10.98 -19.82 -12.49
N ASP A 226 10.49 -19.51 -11.29
CA ASP A 226 11.31 -18.92 -10.24
C ASP A 226 11.95 -19.96 -9.33
N VAL A 227 11.32 -21.14 -9.17
CA VAL A 227 11.75 -22.17 -8.23
C VAL A 227 12.48 -23.30 -8.96
N ILE A 228 11.84 -23.91 -9.95
CA ILE A 228 12.38 -25.08 -10.68
C ILE A 228 13.29 -24.64 -11.83
N ARG A 229 13.10 -23.42 -12.35
CA ARG A 229 13.82 -22.83 -13.50
C ARG A 229 13.65 -23.62 -14.80
N MET A 230 12.49 -24.21 -14.98
CA MET A 230 12.09 -24.98 -16.17
C MET A 230 11.00 -24.25 -16.98
N GLY A 231 10.73 -22.98 -16.73
CA GLY A 231 9.75 -22.18 -17.47
C GLY A 231 10.19 -21.94 -18.92
N ASP A 232 9.29 -22.12 -19.86
CA ASP A 232 9.47 -21.79 -21.28
C ASP A 232 8.32 -20.91 -21.81
N GLY A 233 8.46 -20.42 -23.05
CA GLY A 233 7.46 -19.52 -23.65
C GLY A 233 6.07 -20.15 -23.86
N ASN A 234 5.97 -21.49 -23.87
CA ASN A 234 4.73 -22.21 -24.08
C ASN A 234 3.92 -22.41 -22.79
N ASP A 235 4.50 -22.17 -21.61
CA ASP A 235 3.82 -22.35 -20.32
C ASP A 235 2.53 -21.53 -20.21
N ASN A 236 2.50 -20.36 -20.83
CA ASN A 236 1.31 -19.46 -20.78
C ASN A 236 0.10 -20.02 -21.51
N THR A 237 0.25 -20.96 -22.40
CA THR A 237 -0.84 -21.58 -23.21
C THR A 237 -1.26 -22.95 -22.67
N MET A 238 -0.49 -23.55 -21.76
CA MET A 238 -0.78 -24.87 -21.20
C MET A 238 -1.96 -24.83 -20.23
N ASP A 239 -2.73 -25.93 -20.15
CA ASP A 239 -3.74 -26.07 -19.12
C ASP A 239 -3.10 -26.35 -17.73
N ILE A 240 -3.90 -26.16 -16.67
CA ILE A 240 -3.46 -26.28 -15.27
C ILE A 240 -2.91 -27.69 -14.97
N GLY A 241 -3.52 -28.74 -15.54
CA GLY A 241 -3.07 -30.13 -15.33
C GLY A 241 -1.66 -30.37 -15.86
N LYS A 242 -1.37 -29.92 -17.09
CA LYS A 242 -0.04 -30.03 -17.69
C LYS A 242 1.00 -29.20 -16.96
N LEU A 243 0.65 -28.02 -16.49
CA LEU A 243 1.55 -27.21 -15.66
C LEU A 243 1.89 -27.93 -14.35
N ALA A 244 0.89 -28.54 -13.69
CA ALA A 244 1.10 -29.32 -12.47
C ALA A 244 2.00 -30.55 -12.70
N GLU A 245 1.81 -31.28 -13.82
CA GLU A 245 2.68 -32.40 -14.21
C GLU A 245 4.13 -31.94 -14.43
N ARG A 246 4.35 -30.79 -15.06
CA ARG A 246 5.69 -30.23 -15.25
C ARG A 246 6.35 -29.86 -13.91
N VAL A 247 5.60 -29.30 -12.97
CA VAL A 247 6.08 -29.02 -11.61
C VAL A 247 6.51 -30.34 -10.93
N GLN A 248 5.66 -31.39 -11.01
CA GLN A 248 5.99 -32.70 -10.46
C GLN A 248 7.25 -33.30 -11.09
N GLN A 249 7.39 -33.22 -12.41
CA GLN A 249 8.56 -33.71 -13.15
C GLN A 249 9.83 -32.96 -12.73
N GLY A 250 9.78 -31.65 -12.63
CA GLY A 250 10.92 -30.81 -12.23
C GLY A 250 11.36 -31.00 -10.78
N LEU A 251 10.46 -31.45 -9.90
CA LEU A 251 10.77 -31.75 -8.49
C LEU A 251 11.10 -33.24 -8.24
N LYS A 252 10.85 -34.12 -9.21
CA LYS A 252 11.05 -35.54 -9.05
C LYS A 252 12.53 -35.90 -8.84
N GLY A 253 12.82 -36.53 -7.71
CA GLY A 253 14.19 -36.91 -7.32
C GLY A 253 15.00 -35.79 -6.66
N GLU A 254 14.55 -34.53 -6.75
CA GLU A 254 15.21 -33.39 -6.13
C GLU A 254 14.75 -33.18 -4.67
N LYS A 255 15.71 -32.80 -3.81
CA LYS A 255 15.42 -32.42 -2.44
C LYS A 255 15.06 -30.94 -2.40
N TYR A 256 13.80 -30.63 -2.10
CA TYR A 256 13.26 -29.27 -2.13
C TYR A 256 12.78 -28.76 -0.76
N PHE A 257 12.82 -27.46 -0.59
CA PHE A 257 12.21 -26.72 0.51
C PHE A 257 11.30 -25.63 -0.04
N ILE A 258 10.00 -25.74 0.22
CA ILE A 258 9.00 -24.80 -0.27
C ILE A 258 8.31 -24.11 0.91
N VAL A 259 8.30 -22.79 0.90
CA VAL A 259 7.49 -22.00 1.80
C VAL A 259 6.14 -21.72 1.14
N VAL A 260 5.07 -22.07 1.84
CA VAL A 260 3.69 -21.78 1.47
C VAL A 260 3.14 -20.76 2.45
N ASP A 261 3.12 -19.50 2.03
CA ASP A 261 2.79 -18.38 2.91
C ASP A 261 1.31 -18.03 2.84
N ASP A 262 0.72 -17.73 4.01
CA ASP A 262 -0.64 -17.26 4.23
C ASP A 262 -1.74 -18.18 3.68
N ILE A 263 -1.66 -19.47 3.99
CA ILE A 263 -2.69 -20.42 3.59
C ILE A 263 -3.97 -20.26 4.42
N TRP A 264 -5.11 -20.31 3.74
CA TRP A 264 -6.41 -19.90 4.30
C TRP A 264 -7.36 -21.03 4.63
N SER A 265 -7.27 -22.15 3.90
CA SER A 265 -8.22 -23.24 4.05
C SER A 265 -7.56 -24.59 3.75
N GLN A 266 -8.12 -25.62 4.36
CA GLN A 266 -7.75 -27.02 4.11
C GLN A 266 -7.84 -27.35 2.61
N LYS A 267 -8.94 -26.91 1.95
CA LYS A 267 -9.15 -27.14 0.51
C LYS A 267 -8.04 -26.52 -0.36
N ALA A 268 -7.51 -25.36 0.03
CA ALA A 268 -6.42 -24.73 -0.69
C ALA A 268 -5.14 -25.57 -0.57
N TRP A 269 -4.84 -26.07 0.64
CA TRP A 269 -3.72 -26.96 0.85
C TRP A 269 -3.85 -28.25 0.07
N ASP A 270 -5.01 -28.91 0.11
CA ASP A 270 -5.26 -30.16 -0.62
C ASP A 270 -4.99 -30.01 -2.12
N ARG A 271 -5.46 -28.90 -2.73
CA ARG A 271 -5.22 -28.63 -4.16
C ARG A 271 -3.74 -28.44 -4.50
N ILE A 272 -3.00 -27.76 -3.64
CA ILE A 272 -1.59 -27.42 -3.89
C ILE A 272 -0.67 -28.58 -3.55
N SER A 273 -0.94 -29.31 -2.47
CA SER A 273 -0.09 -30.39 -1.97
C SER A 273 0.16 -31.50 -2.98
N HIS A 274 -0.78 -31.75 -3.92
CA HIS A 274 -0.69 -32.74 -4.97
C HIS A 274 0.36 -32.42 -6.07
N TRP A 275 0.80 -31.17 -6.16
CA TRP A 275 1.82 -30.77 -7.13
C TRP A 275 3.23 -31.22 -6.74
N PHE A 276 3.42 -31.64 -5.51
CA PHE A 276 4.73 -31.90 -4.93
C PHE A 276 4.93 -33.40 -4.66
N PRO A 277 5.84 -34.08 -5.37
CA PRO A 277 6.06 -35.52 -5.20
C PRO A 277 6.74 -35.83 -3.86
N ASP A 278 6.36 -36.93 -3.23
CA ASP A 278 7.10 -37.52 -2.11
C ASP A 278 8.05 -38.60 -2.66
N CYS A 279 9.30 -38.24 -2.84
CA CYS A 279 10.34 -39.13 -3.35
C CYS A 279 11.17 -39.80 -2.25
N GLY A 280 10.78 -39.74 -1.01
CA GLY A 280 11.53 -40.31 0.11
C GLY A 280 12.92 -39.69 0.32
N ASN A 281 13.09 -38.40 -0.05
CA ASN A 281 14.36 -37.70 -0.05
C ASN A 281 14.44 -36.58 1.02
N ARG A 282 13.52 -36.58 1.98
CA ARG A 282 13.42 -35.57 3.05
C ARG A 282 13.16 -34.16 2.56
N SER A 283 12.35 -34.00 1.52
CA SER A 283 11.83 -32.67 1.13
C SER A 283 10.95 -32.07 2.22
N ARG A 284 10.90 -30.73 2.31
CA ARG A 284 10.25 -30.02 3.42
C ARG A 284 9.36 -28.88 2.92
N PHE A 285 8.31 -28.65 3.68
CA PHE A 285 7.47 -27.47 3.60
C PHE A 285 7.51 -26.68 4.90
N LEU A 286 7.51 -25.38 4.77
CA LEU A 286 7.16 -24.45 5.85
C LEU A 286 5.89 -23.73 5.43
N LEU A 287 4.81 -23.97 6.17
CA LEU A 287 3.51 -23.40 5.89
C LEU A 287 3.21 -22.32 6.92
N THR A 288 2.72 -21.16 6.50
CA THR A 288 2.21 -20.15 7.44
C THR A 288 0.70 -20.01 7.31
N SER A 289 0.01 -19.85 8.45
CA SER A 289 -1.44 -19.64 8.51
C SER A 289 -1.83 -18.71 9.65
N ARG A 290 -2.93 -17.99 9.47
CA ARG A 290 -3.60 -17.23 10.54
C ARG A 290 -4.52 -18.15 11.36
N ASP A 291 -5.01 -19.20 10.70
CA ASP A 291 -5.89 -20.18 11.28
C ASP A 291 -5.09 -21.39 11.77
N ARG A 292 -5.25 -21.67 13.06
CA ARG A 292 -4.57 -22.77 13.72
C ARG A 292 -5.05 -24.12 13.19
N GLU A 293 -6.35 -24.28 12.95
CA GLU A 293 -6.91 -25.53 12.45
C GLU A 293 -6.40 -25.88 11.07
N VAL A 294 -6.27 -24.88 10.19
CA VAL A 294 -5.67 -25.05 8.85
C VAL A 294 -4.19 -25.42 8.93
N GLY A 295 -3.46 -24.78 9.85
CA GLY A 295 -2.04 -25.09 10.06
C GLY A 295 -1.81 -26.50 10.59
N GLU A 296 -2.60 -26.93 11.58
CA GLU A 296 -2.55 -28.26 12.17
C GLU A 296 -2.98 -29.35 11.17
N TYR A 297 -4.02 -29.08 10.37
CA TYR A 297 -4.48 -29.99 9.30
C TYR A 297 -3.38 -30.25 8.26
N ALA A 298 -2.67 -29.23 7.83
CA ALA A 298 -1.64 -29.34 6.81
C ALA A 298 -0.34 -29.97 7.34
N ALA A 299 -0.07 -29.84 8.62
CA ALA A 299 1.17 -30.30 9.25
C ALA A 299 1.28 -31.83 9.28
N THR A 300 2.47 -32.36 9.02
CA THR A 300 2.73 -33.80 9.15
C THR A 300 2.60 -34.26 10.60
N ASN A 301 3.01 -33.41 11.54
CA ASN A 301 2.82 -33.62 12.97
C ASN A 301 2.11 -32.37 13.55
N PRO A 302 0.78 -32.40 13.74
CA PRO A 302 0.02 -31.27 14.24
C PRO A 302 0.51 -30.73 15.60
N ASN A 303 0.93 -31.60 16.49
CA ASN A 303 1.39 -31.24 17.84
C ASN A 303 2.71 -30.47 17.87
N GLU A 304 3.41 -30.45 16.76
CA GLU A 304 4.69 -29.73 16.60
C GLU A 304 4.56 -28.46 15.74
N SER A 305 3.34 -28.01 15.49
CA SER A 305 3.09 -26.72 14.85
C SER A 305 3.62 -25.59 15.73
N LEU A 306 4.39 -24.67 15.14
CA LEU A 306 4.89 -23.52 15.87
C LEU A 306 3.79 -22.45 15.97
N VAL A 307 3.29 -22.25 17.19
CA VAL A 307 2.43 -21.10 17.50
C VAL A 307 3.33 -19.93 17.86
N MET A 308 3.35 -18.89 17.02
CA MET A 308 4.15 -17.70 17.28
C MET A 308 3.60 -16.93 18.48
N ARG A 309 4.44 -16.70 19.48
CA ARG A 309 4.15 -15.86 20.65
C ARG A 309 4.30 -14.38 20.32
N PRO A 310 3.72 -13.44 21.08
CA PRO A 310 4.15 -12.05 21.06
C PRO A 310 5.64 -11.92 21.42
N LEU A 311 6.28 -10.86 20.92
CA LEU A 311 7.64 -10.51 21.34
C LEU A 311 7.68 -10.24 22.85
N THR A 312 8.79 -10.60 23.47
CA THR A 312 9.05 -10.19 24.86
C THR A 312 9.23 -8.66 24.93
N GLN A 313 9.23 -8.10 26.12
CA GLN A 313 9.44 -6.66 26.30
C GLN A 313 10.79 -6.22 25.75
N ASP A 314 11.86 -7.00 25.96
CA ASP A 314 13.20 -6.69 25.46
C ASP A 314 13.29 -6.80 23.93
N GLU A 315 12.72 -7.84 23.33
CA GLU A 315 12.64 -7.99 21.87
C GLU A 315 11.83 -6.84 21.25
N SER A 316 10.72 -6.45 21.87
CA SER A 316 9.86 -5.34 21.43
C SER A 316 10.58 -4.01 21.48
N ARG A 317 11.36 -3.79 22.54
CA ARG A 317 12.24 -2.63 22.74
C ARG A 317 13.33 -2.56 21.67
N CYS A 318 14.04 -3.67 21.43
CA CYS A 318 15.05 -3.75 20.37
C CYS A 318 14.44 -3.40 19.01
N LEU A 319 13.30 -4.00 18.65
CA LEU A 319 12.62 -3.71 17.41
C LEU A 319 12.20 -2.24 17.29
N PHE A 320 11.64 -1.66 18.35
CA PHE A 320 11.20 -0.28 18.39
C PHE A 320 12.35 0.69 18.17
N TYR A 321 13.43 0.57 18.98
CA TYR A 321 14.57 1.49 18.89
C TYR A 321 15.36 1.33 17.60
N HIS A 322 15.49 0.10 17.09
CA HIS A 322 16.07 -0.14 15.78
C HIS A 322 15.28 0.60 14.69
N LYS A 323 13.94 0.57 14.74
CA LYS A 323 13.09 1.25 13.75
C LYS A 323 13.06 2.76 13.89
N VAL A 324 13.13 3.30 15.08
CA VAL A 324 13.13 4.75 15.32
C VAL A 324 14.48 5.37 15.01
N PHE A 325 15.60 4.80 15.53
CA PHE A 325 16.92 5.42 15.51
C PHE A 325 17.91 4.76 14.53
N GLY A 326 17.66 3.51 14.05
CA GLY A 326 18.56 2.76 13.17
C GLY A 326 19.66 2.02 13.92
N GLU A 327 20.64 1.48 13.16
CA GLU A 327 21.75 0.66 13.68
C GLU A 327 22.73 1.44 14.56
N ASN A 328 22.83 2.75 14.40
CA ASN A 328 23.73 3.62 15.15
C ASN A 328 23.12 4.14 16.45
N TYR A 329 22.37 3.29 17.15
CA TYR A 329 21.79 3.62 18.44
C TYR A 329 22.91 3.72 19.51
N SER A 330 23.60 4.85 19.52
CA SER A 330 24.46 5.27 20.62
C SER A 330 23.88 6.54 21.19
N ILE A 331 22.95 6.38 22.14
CA ILE A 331 22.30 7.52 22.79
C ILE A 331 23.33 8.25 23.66
N ARG A 332 23.53 9.53 23.38
CA ARG A 332 24.31 10.44 24.22
C ARG A 332 23.53 11.74 24.41
N GLY A 333 23.05 11.98 25.62
CA GLY A 333 22.49 13.26 26.04
C GLY A 333 21.40 13.16 27.11
N SER A 334 21.20 14.20 27.90
CA SER A 334 20.28 14.27 29.05
C SER A 334 18.78 14.22 28.70
N ASP A 335 18.41 14.59 27.47
CA ASP A 335 17.01 14.62 27.05
C ASP A 335 16.45 13.25 26.66
N ILE A 336 17.33 12.26 26.59
CA ILE A 336 17.05 10.90 26.11
C ILE A 336 16.21 10.10 27.11
N ASP A 337 16.43 10.32 28.39
CA ASP A 337 15.70 9.62 29.46
C ASP A 337 14.18 9.83 29.36
N GLU A 338 13.72 10.99 28.85
CA GLU A 338 12.30 11.27 28.69
C GLU A 338 11.71 10.61 27.44
N PHE A 339 12.43 10.65 26.32
CA PHE A 339 12.04 9.91 25.12
C PHE A 339 12.01 8.40 25.35
N GLU A 340 12.97 7.86 26.12
CA GLU A 340 12.97 6.45 26.51
C GLU A 340 11.75 6.09 27.34
N LYS A 341 11.41 6.89 28.35
CA LYS A 341 10.20 6.66 29.17
C LYS A 341 8.92 6.66 28.35
N VAL A 342 8.82 7.56 27.36
CA VAL A 342 7.66 7.58 26.46
C VAL A 342 7.69 6.38 25.52
N GLY A 343 8.86 6.04 24.97
CA GLY A 343 9.08 4.85 24.13
C GLY A 343 8.67 3.55 24.83
N GLU A 344 9.07 3.38 26.11
CA GLU A 344 8.68 2.22 26.94
C GLU A 344 7.15 2.08 27.09
N LYS A 345 6.45 3.18 27.31
CA LYS A 345 4.98 3.16 27.37
C LYS A 345 4.38 2.72 26.02
N VAL A 346 4.91 3.22 24.92
CA VAL A 346 4.49 2.84 23.56
C VAL A 346 4.71 1.35 23.34
N VAL A 347 5.92 0.85 23.62
CA VAL A 347 6.28 -0.57 23.45
C VAL A 347 5.37 -1.48 24.27
N THR A 348 5.12 -1.13 25.54
CA THR A 348 4.22 -1.88 26.43
C THR A 348 2.80 -1.96 25.86
N ASN A 349 2.27 -0.83 25.36
CA ASN A 349 0.92 -0.77 24.78
C ASN A 349 0.78 -1.51 23.45
N CYS A 350 1.88 -1.78 22.75
CA CYS A 350 1.90 -2.61 21.53
C CYS A 350 1.82 -4.12 21.82
N LYS A 351 1.80 -4.55 23.09
CA LYS A 351 1.59 -5.96 23.52
C LYS A 351 2.47 -6.97 22.77
N GLY A 352 3.69 -6.60 22.41
CA GLY A 352 4.63 -7.45 21.69
C GLY A 352 4.24 -7.77 20.25
N LEU A 353 3.35 -7.01 19.61
CA LEU A 353 2.95 -7.21 18.21
C LEU A 353 3.90 -6.44 17.27
N PRO A 354 4.74 -7.13 16.47
CA PRO A 354 5.75 -6.49 15.62
C PRO A 354 5.17 -5.44 14.67
N LEU A 355 4.01 -5.70 14.06
CA LEU A 355 3.38 -4.75 13.14
C LEU A 355 2.97 -3.46 13.85
N MET A 356 2.42 -3.55 15.06
CA MET A 356 2.06 -2.36 15.84
C MET A 356 3.30 -1.56 16.23
N ILE A 357 4.34 -2.26 16.70
CA ILE A 357 5.61 -1.63 17.09
C ILE A 357 6.23 -0.89 15.90
N THR A 358 6.32 -1.54 14.74
CA THR A 358 6.90 -0.93 13.53
C THR A 358 6.06 0.22 12.99
N ALA A 359 4.74 0.13 13.06
CA ALA A 359 3.83 1.18 12.63
C ALA A 359 3.97 2.45 13.50
N VAL A 360 3.99 2.29 14.84
CA VAL A 360 4.17 3.42 15.76
C VAL A 360 5.58 3.99 15.68
N ALA A 361 6.60 3.13 15.59
CA ALA A 361 7.98 3.56 15.39
C ALA A 361 8.14 4.40 14.10
N GLY A 362 7.46 4.02 13.01
CA GLY A 362 7.42 4.77 11.76
C GLY A 362 6.77 6.15 11.88
N ILE A 363 5.80 6.33 12.78
CA ILE A 363 5.25 7.67 13.10
C ILE A 363 6.32 8.49 13.87
N LEU A 364 6.88 7.90 14.92
CA LEU A 364 7.78 8.59 15.86
C LEU A 364 9.13 8.94 15.24
N SER A 365 9.63 8.13 14.29
CA SER A 365 10.90 8.39 13.60
C SER A 365 10.95 9.73 12.84
N SER A 366 9.79 10.30 12.51
CA SER A 366 9.67 11.60 11.84
C SER A 366 9.42 12.78 12.80
N LYS A 367 9.35 12.53 14.12
CA LYS A 367 9.03 13.53 15.14
C LYS A 367 10.23 13.80 16.01
N SER A 368 10.56 15.07 16.20
CA SER A 368 11.73 15.51 16.96
C SER A 368 11.41 16.07 18.35
N LYS A 369 10.12 16.38 18.62
CA LYS A 369 9.69 16.99 19.89
C LYS A 369 9.09 15.95 20.82
N LEU A 370 9.36 16.07 22.12
CA LEU A 370 8.84 15.16 23.14
C LEU A 370 7.32 15.22 23.24
N ASP A 371 6.72 16.42 23.13
CA ASP A 371 5.27 16.60 23.19
C ASP A 371 4.57 15.79 22.09
N GLU A 372 5.12 15.79 20.88
CA GLU A 372 4.58 15.00 19.77
C GLU A 372 4.66 13.48 20.03
N TRP A 373 5.70 13.03 20.74
CA TRP A 373 5.83 11.64 21.16
C TRP A 373 4.78 11.29 22.21
N MET A 374 4.56 12.19 23.18
CA MET A 374 3.53 12.01 24.22
C MET A 374 2.13 11.94 23.63
N GLU A 375 1.78 12.77 22.65
CA GLU A 375 0.50 12.69 21.93
C GLU A 375 0.27 11.34 21.26
N VAL A 376 1.29 10.83 20.56
CA VAL A 376 1.23 9.51 19.92
C VAL A 376 1.09 8.40 20.96
N ALA A 377 1.86 8.46 22.06
CA ALA A 377 1.79 7.48 23.14
C ALA A 377 0.41 7.48 23.81
N GLN A 378 -0.19 8.65 24.01
CA GLN A 378 -1.56 8.77 24.54
C GLN A 378 -2.60 8.18 23.57
N SER A 379 -2.44 8.48 22.27
CA SER A 379 -3.31 7.90 21.23
C SER A 379 -3.25 6.39 21.21
N VAL A 380 -2.06 5.79 21.28
CA VAL A 380 -1.87 4.33 21.34
C VAL A 380 -2.45 3.76 22.63
N SER A 381 -2.24 4.45 23.77
CA SER A 381 -2.77 4.01 25.08
C SER A 381 -4.29 3.94 25.10
N SER A 382 -4.98 4.84 24.42
CA SER A 382 -6.45 4.85 24.34
C SER A 382 -7.04 3.64 23.62
N LEU A 383 -6.21 2.89 22.87
CA LEU A 383 -6.63 1.73 22.08
C LEU A 383 -6.43 0.38 22.80
N VAL A 384 -5.82 0.36 23.99
CA VAL A 384 -5.39 -0.88 24.70
C VAL A 384 -6.56 -1.81 25.09
N ASN A 385 -7.76 -1.28 25.25
CA ASN A 385 -8.93 -2.06 25.71
C ASN A 385 -9.67 -2.79 24.58
N ASP A 386 -9.21 -2.67 23.32
CA ASP A 386 -9.79 -3.39 22.21
C ASP A 386 -9.25 -4.82 22.09
N ASP A 387 -10.00 -5.66 21.37
CA ASP A 387 -9.49 -6.93 20.85
C ASP A 387 -8.21 -6.70 20.02
N ASP A 388 -7.21 -7.58 20.16
CA ASP A 388 -5.87 -7.38 19.58
C ASP A 388 -5.88 -7.11 18.08
N TYR A 389 -6.79 -7.73 17.33
CA TYR A 389 -6.97 -7.46 15.90
C TYR A 389 -7.50 -6.05 15.64
N LYS A 390 -8.52 -5.64 16.39
CA LYS A 390 -9.10 -4.28 16.27
C LYS A 390 -8.11 -3.22 16.72
N GLN A 391 -7.36 -3.48 17.76
CA GLN A 391 -6.29 -2.60 18.22
C GLN A 391 -5.23 -2.44 17.15
N CYS A 392 -4.79 -3.53 16.51
CA CYS A 392 -3.83 -3.49 15.43
C CYS A 392 -4.32 -2.65 14.24
N LEU A 393 -5.58 -2.81 13.81
CA LEU A 393 -6.19 -2.01 12.75
C LEU A 393 -6.23 -0.52 13.12
N LYS A 394 -6.58 -0.17 14.35
CA LYS A 394 -6.62 1.23 14.81
C LYS A 394 -5.24 1.87 14.85
N VAL A 395 -4.20 1.13 15.27
CA VAL A 395 -2.81 1.60 15.23
C VAL A 395 -2.34 1.80 13.79
N VAL A 396 -2.70 0.88 12.90
CA VAL A 396 -2.43 1.00 11.45
C VAL A 396 -3.13 2.24 10.88
N ALA A 397 -4.40 2.49 11.27
CA ALA A 397 -5.13 3.69 10.89
C ALA A 397 -4.50 4.97 11.46
N LEU A 398 -3.93 4.94 12.68
CA LEU A 398 -3.19 6.05 13.24
C LEU A 398 -1.97 6.39 12.37
N SER A 399 -1.24 5.39 11.87
CA SER A 399 -0.11 5.60 10.96
C SER A 399 -0.54 6.29 9.67
N TYR A 400 -1.65 5.86 9.07
CA TYR A 400 -2.23 6.50 7.89
C TYR A 400 -2.68 7.94 8.18
N ASN A 401 -3.34 8.19 9.32
CA ASN A 401 -3.85 9.52 9.67
C ASN A 401 -2.73 10.54 9.85
N ASN A 402 -1.54 10.12 10.26
CA ASN A 402 -0.36 10.96 10.40
C ASN A 402 0.36 11.26 9.07
N LEU A 403 -0.08 10.72 7.93
CA LEU A 403 0.52 11.00 6.63
C LEU A 403 0.07 12.36 6.08
N PRO A 404 0.96 13.10 5.38
CA PRO A 404 0.57 14.20 4.51
C PRO A 404 -0.44 13.77 3.44
N SER A 405 -1.27 14.69 2.95
CA SER A 405 -2.35 14.41 2.00
C SER A 405 -1.87 13.72 0.71
N LEU A 406 -0.74 14.15 0.17
CA LEU A 406 -0.10 13.51 -0.98
C LEU A 406 0.23 12.04 -0.70
N MET A 407 0.89 11.77 0.43
CA MET A 407 1.24 10.41 0.82
C MET A 407 0.00 9.55 1.08
N LYS A 408 -1.07 10.12 1.68
CA LYS A 408 -2.35 9.43 1.87
C LYS A 408 -2.94 8.98 0.55
N ALA A 409 -2.99 9.85 -0.45
CA ALA A 409 -3.51 9.51 -1.78
C ALA A 409 -2.69 8.40 -2.47
N CYS A 410 -1.36 8.53 -2.46
CA CYS A 410 -0.44 7.52 -3.00
C CYS A 410 -0.55 6.19 -2.25
N PHE A 411 -0.74 6.22 -0.93
CA PHE A 411 -0.89 5.03 -0.11
C PHE A 411 -2.22 4.31 -0.38
N LEU A 412 -3.35 5.04 -0.47
CA LEU A 412 -4.64 4.42 -0.80
C LEU A 412 -4.66 3.77 -2.17
N HIS A 413 -3.84 4.25 -3.10
CA HIS A 413 -3.71 3.67 -4.43
C HIS A 413 -3.19 2.21 -4.41
N PHE A 414 -2.51 1.77 -3.35
CA PHE A 414 -2.15 0.35 -3.19
C PHE A 414 -3.37 -0.58 -3.12
N GLY A 415 -4.54 -0.08 -2.70
CA GLY A 415 -5.79 -0.83 -2.70
C GLY A 415 -6.26 -1.30 -4.08
N VAL A 416 -5.76 -0.70 -5.17
CA VAL A 416 -6.04 -1.13 -6.54
C VAL A 416 -5.50 -2.54 -6.81
N PHE A 417 -4.38 -2.92 -6.17
CA PHE A 417 -3.76 -4.22 -6.35
C PHE A 417 -4.37 -5.26 -5.40
N PRO A 418 -4.35 -6.55 -5.74
CA PRO A 418 -4.77 -7.62 -4.82
C PRO A 418 -3.89 -7.68 -3.56
N LYS A 419 -4.41 -8.31 -2.51
CA LYS A 419 -3.61 -8.63 -1.31
C LYS A 419 -2.35 -9.42 -1.68
N ALA A 420 -1.28 -9.16 -0.94
CA ALA A 420 0.03 -9.80 -1.12
C ALA A 420 0.67 -9.62 -2.51
N HIS A 421 0.09 -8.78 -3.38
CA HIS A 421 0.64 -8.51 -4.71
C HIS A 421 2.01 -7.83 -4.64
N VAL A 422 2.96 -8.33 -5.43
CA VAL A 422 4.31 -7.75 -5.57
C VAL A 422 4.30 -6.76 -6.73
N ILE A 423 4.48 -5.49 -6.42
CA ILE A 423 4.31 -4.38 -7.36
C ILE A 423 5.68 -3.91 -7.86
N SER A 424 5.83 -3.77 -9.16
CA SER A 424 7.00 -3.11 -9.75
C SER A 424 7.01 -1.63 -9.38
N VAL A 425 8.12 -1.15 -8.79
CA VAL A 425 8.28 0.25 -8.38
C VAL A 425 8.15 1.20 -9.59
N LYS A 426 8.73 0.84 -10.73
CA LYS A 426 8.60 1.64 -11.97
C LYS A 426 7.14 1.75 -12.42
N LYS A 427 6.37 0.64 -12.35
CA LYS A 427 4.94 0.63 -12.69
C LYS A 427 4.16 1.51 -11.71
N LEU A 428 4.40 1.37 -10.40
CA LEU A 428 3.72 2.15 -9.36
C LEU A 428 3.93 3.66 -9.52
N ILE A 429 5.18 4.09 -9.71
CA ILE A 429 5.53 5.50 -9.92
C ILE A 429 4.80 6.07 -11.15
N ARG A 430 4.83 5.35 -12.27
CA ARG A 430 4.13 5.77 -13.49
C ARG A 430 2.61 5.86 -13.30
N LEU A 431 2.04 4.93 -12.53
CA LEU A 431 0.61 4.97 -12.20
C LEU A 431 0.27 6.20 -11.35
N TRP A 432 1.06 6.54 -10.33
CA TRP A 432 0.84 7.74 -9.52
C TRP A 432 0.91 9.03 -10.33
N ILE A 433 1.84 9.10 -11.30
CA ILE A 433 1.96 10.24 -12.21
C ILE A 433 0.78 10.29 -13.19
N ALA A 434 0.41 9.15 -13.79
CA ALA A 434 -0.72 9.07 -14.73
C ALA A 434 -2.06 9.41 -14.07
N GLU A 435 -2.23 9.03 -12.79
CA GLU A 435 -3.38 9.39 -11.97
C GLU A 435 -3.40 10.88 -11.59
N GLY A 436 -2.34 11.62 -11.86
CA GLY A 436 -2.18 12.99 -11.43
C GLY A 436 -2.03 13.16 -9.92
N LEU A 437 -1.69 12.09 -9.18
CA LEU A 437 -1.43 12.17 -7.74
C LEU A 437 -0.14 12.96 -7.45
N ILE A 438 0.83 12.89 -8.36
CA ILE A 438 2.08 13.63 -8.33
C ILE A 438 1.98 14.75 -9.37
N ASN A 439 1.52 15.90 -8.95
CA ASN A 439 1.51 17.11 -9.77
C ASN A 439 1.88 18.30 -8.88
N LEU A 440 3.14 18.73 -8.99
CA LEU A 440 3.66 19.90 -8.27
C LEU A 440 4.08 20.92 -9.33
N LYS A 441 3.49 22.13 -9.28
CA LYS A 441 3.84 23.23 -10.18
C LYS A 441 5.34 23.56 -10.08
N GLY A 442 6.00 23.67 -11.22
CA GLY A 442 7.41 24.04 -11.30
C GLY A 442 8.40 22.91 -11.06
N VAL A 443 7.95 21.65 -11.02
CA VAL A 443 8.81 20.46 -10.89
C VAL A 443 8.73 19.65 -12.16
N ASP A 444 9.83 19.64 -12.95
CA ASP A 444 9.91 18.86 -14.19
C ASP A 444 10.20 17.35 -13.93
N GLU A 445 10.52 16.97 -12.70
CA GLU A 445 10.96 15.63 -12.34
C GLU A 445 9.95 14.90 -11.45
N PHE A 446 8.73 14.67 -11.95
CA PHE A 446 7.66 13.96 -11.23
C PHE A 446 8.08 12.57 -10.76
N GLU A 447 8.93 11.87 -11.53
CA GLU A 447 9.44 10.55 -11.14
C GLU A 447 10.29 10.60 -9.87
N GLN A 448 11.09 11.65 -9.67
CA GLN A 448 11.90 11.82 -8.46
C GLN A 448 11.03 12.13 -7.24
N VAL A 449 9.99 12.95 -7.41
CA VAL A 449 9.03 13.23 -6.32
C VAL A 449 8.28 11.96 -5.92
N ALA A 450 7.78 11.19 -6.90
CA ALA A 450 7.10 9.93 -6.65
C ALA A 450 8.02 8.90 -5.95
N ALA A 451 9.29 8.83 -6.37
CA ALA A 451 10.29 7.98 -5.73
C ALA A 451 10.52 8.41 -4.27
N ARG A 452 10.62 9.71 -3.97
CA ARG A 452 10.74 10.22 -2.58
C ARG A 452 9.52 9.83 -1.75
N VAL A 453 8.30 10.03 -2.26
CA VAL A 453 7.07 9.60 -1.57
C VAL A 453 7.11 8.10 -1.24
N LEU A 454 7.54 7.25 -2.18
CA LEU A 454 7.68 5.82 -1.93
C LEU A 454 8.73 5.53 -0.85
N HIS A 455 9.89 6.19 -0.91
CA HIS A 455 10.94 6.04 0.11
C HIS A 455 10.44 6.45 1.50
N ASP A 456 9.68 7.53 1.61
CA ASP A 456 9.11 7.99 2.88
C ASP A 456 8.07 6.99 3.42
N LEU A 457 7.23 6.41 2.55
CA LEU A 457 6.30 5.35 2.94
C LEU A 457 7.03 4.09 3.44
N ILE A 458 8.15 3.73 2.81
CA ILE A 458 9.02 2.63 3.25
C ILE A 458 9.68 2.97 4.60
N GLY A 459 10.23 4.18 4.73
CA GLY A 459 10.84 4.66 5.99
C GLY A 459 9.85 4.63 7.16
N LYS A 460 8.56 4.89 6.90
CA LYS A 460 7.47 4.79 7.89
C LYS A 460 6.95 3.35 8.09
N SER A 461 7.60 2.34 7.52
CA SER A 461 7.23 0.92 7.62
C SER A 461 5.84 0.57 7.05
N LEU A 462 5.25 1.43 6.21
CA LEU A 462 3.95 1.22 5.56
C LEU A 462 4.08 0.36 4.31
N VAL A 463 5.23 0.45 3.63
CA VAL A 463 5.55 -0.31 2.42
C VAL A 463 6.78 -1.18 2.66
N ILE A 464 6.72 -2.42 2.18
CA ILE A 464 7.76 -3.44 2.36
C ILE A 464 8.53 -3.58 1.05
N VAL A 465 9.86 -3.52 1.10
CA VAL A 465 10.73 -3.82 -0.03
C VAL A 465 10.80 -5.33 -0.23
N GLU A 466 10.53 -5.80 -1.45
CA GLU A 466 10.60 -7.23 -1.79
C GLU A 466 11.89 -7.59 -2.53
N LYS A 467 12.26 -6.83 -3.55
CA LYS A 467 13.49 -7.06 -4.32
C LYS A 467 14.22 -5.75 -4.58
N ARG A 468 15.56 -5.81 -4.51
CA ARG A 468 16.47 -4.74 -4.97
C ARG A 468 17.22 -5.19 -6.21
N SER A 469 17.70 -4.24 -7.00
CA SER A 469 18.66 -4.49 -8.07
C SER A 469 20.08 -4.60 -7.50
N LEU A 470 21.03 -5.00 -8.35
CA LEU A 470 22.44 -5.13 -7.95
C LEU A 470 23.07 -3.79 -7.52
N ASP A 471 22.54 -2.67 -8.02
CA ASP A 471 22.92 -1.30 -7.67
C ASP A 471 22.17 -0.74 -6.44
N GLY A 472 21.43 -1.61 -5.71
CA GLY A 472 20.71 -1.25 -4.49
C GLY A 472 19.34 -0.60 -4.69
N GLN A 473 18.94 -0.26 -5.93
CA GLN A 473 17.63 0.35 -6.17
C GLN A 473 16.48 -0.62 -5.90
N ILE A 474 15.35 -0.10 -5.42
CA ILE A 474 14.17 -0.91 -5.13
C ILE A 474 13.48 -1.27 -6.45
N LYS A 475 13.41 -2.57 -6.76
CA LYS A 475 12.73 -3.10 -7.95
C LYS A 475 11.26 -3.35 -7.70
N THR A 476 10.95 -3.98 -6.57
CA THR A 476 9.58 -4.37 -6.22
C THR A 476 9.29 -4.11 -4.76
N CYS A 477 8.03 -3.79 -4.49
CA CYS A 477 7.50 -3.55 -3.16
C CYS A 477 6.12 -4.19 -3.00
N ARG A 478 5.65 -4.28 -1.77
CA ARG A 478 4.27 -4.65 -1.40
C ARG A 478 3.87 -3.96 -0.11
N ILE A 479 2.59 -4.04 0.25
CA ILE A 479 2.11 -3.63 1.57
C ILE A 479 1.69 -4.85 2.39
N HIS A 480 1.68 -4.71 3.71
CA HIS A 480 1.16 -5.73 4.61
C HIS A 480 -0.37 -5.81 4.47
N ASP A 481 -0.95 -7.00 4.65
CA ASP A 481 -2.38 -7.24 4.46
C ASP A 481 -3.29 -6.32 5.29
N LEU A 482 -2.93 -6.03 6.54
CA LEU A 482 -3.70 -5.11 7.38
C LEU A 482 -3.67 -3.67 6.84
N PHE A 483 -2.55 -3.23 6.26
CA PHE A 483 -2.48 -1.95 5.56
C PHE A 483 -3.29 -1.98 4.27
N HIS A 484 -3.32 -3.12 3.56
CA HIS A 484 -4.17 -3.28 2.38
C HIS A 484 -5.65 -3.20 2.76
N ASP A 485 -6.08 -3.87 3.85
CA ASP A 485 -7.44 -3.79 4.35
C ASP A 485 -7.83 -2.35 4.70
N LEU A 486 -6.92 -1.60 5.33
CA LEU A 486 -7.11 -0.17 5.59
C LEU A 486 -7.25 0.63 4.28
N CYS A 487 -6.37 0.40 3.28
CA CYS A 487 -6.47 1.08 1.98
C CYS A 487 -7.84 0.84 1.34
N MET A 488 -8.33 -0.40 1.38
CA MET A 488 -9.64 -0.75 0.85
C MET A 488 -10.76 -0.01 1.57
N MET A 489 -10.79 -0.10 2.91
CA MET A 489 -11.83 0.54 3.73
C MET A 489 -11.86 2.07 3.53
N GLU A 490 -10.72 2.72 3.58
CA GLU A 490 -10.62 4.18 3.43
C GLU A 490 -10.92 4.62 1.99
N ALA A 491 -10.39 3.91 0.98
CA ALA A 491 -10.64 4.23 -0.42
C ALA A 491 -12.11 4.03 -0.83
N GLU A 492 -12.77 3.00 -0.32
CA GLU A 492 -14.20 2.77 -0.51
C GLU A 492 -15.03 3.84 0.21
N SER A 493 -14.70 4.18 1.47
CA SER A 493 -15.39 5.20 2.25
C SER A 493 -15.29 6.59 1.62
N GLU A 494 -14.18 6.89 0.96
CA GLU A 494 -13.95 8.14 0.23
C GLU A 494 -14.44 8.07 -1.25
N HIS A 495 -15.05 6.98 -1.70
CA HIS A 495 -15.50 6.75 -3.08
C HIS A 495 -14.35 6.93 -4.10
N LEU A 496 -13.15 6.47 -3.74
CA LEU A 496 -11.99 6.46 -4.63
C LEU A 496 -11.90 5.18 -5.42
N LEU A 497 -12.11 4.04 -4.77
CA LEU A 497 -11.88 2.72 -5.33
C LEU A 497 -13.14 1.85 -5.27
N TYR A 498 -13.39 1.15 -6.36
CA TYR A 498 -14.32 0.03 -6.43
C TYR A 498 -13.61 -1.20 -6.97
N VAL A 499 -13.77 -2.36 -6.31
CA VAL A 499 -13.14 -3.62 -6.73
C VAL A 499 -14.19 -4.60 -7.22
N LEU A 500 -14.07 -4.99 -8.49
CA LEU A 500 -14.87 -6.03 -9.12
C LEU A 500 -14.22 -7.39 -8.89
N ARG A 501 -14.93 -8.26 -8.15
CA ARG A 501 -14.52 -9.65 -7.88
C ARG A 501 -15.46 -10.62 -8.59
N SER A 502 -15.00 -11.85 -8.85
CA SER A 502 -15.78 -12.89 -9.54
C SER A 502 -17.11 -13.23 -8.86
N ASP A 503 -17.22 -13.01 -7.54
CA ASP A 503 -18.45 -13.30 -6.77
C ASP A 503 -19.47 -12.15 -6.77
N SER A 504 -19.14 -11.04 -7.43
CA SER A 504 -19.99 -9.84 -7.44
C SER A 504 -21.07 -9.97 -8.51
N THR A 505 -22.21 -10.57 -8.18
CA THR A 505 -23.46 -10.55 -9.00
C THR A 505 -24.15 -9.18 -8.95
N ILE A 506 -23.41 -8.08 -8.96
CA ILE A 506 -24.02 -6.75 -8.93
C ILE A 506 -24.46 -6.38 -10.35
N MET A 507 -25.77 -6.16 -10.53
CA MET A 507 -26.30 -5.55 -11.76
C MET A 507 -25.57 -4.24 -12.01
N ILE A 508 -24.92 -4.12 -13.15
CA ILE A 508 -24.14 -2.96 -13.62
C ILE A 508 -24.95 -1.65 -13.54
N SER A 509 -26.28 -1.74 -13.54
CA SER A 509 -27.20 -0.61 -13.37
C SER A 509 -27.08 0.15 -12.03
N GLN A 510 -26.40 -0.40 -11.02
CA GLN A 510 -26.16 0.26 -9.72
C GLN A 510 -24.79 0.95 -9.62
N LEU A 511 -23.91 0.80 -10.61
CA LEU A 511 -22.58 1.43 -10.66
C LEU A 511 -22.59 2.88 -11.17
N TYR A 512 -23.71 3.61 -11.03
CA TYR A 512 -23.78 5.06 -11.30
C TYR A 512 -22.99 5.92 -10.29
N THR A 513 -22.16 5.31 -9.47
CA THR A 513 -21.34 6.02 -8.48
C THR A 513 -20.01 6.45 -9.10
N ASN A 514 -19.67 7.72 -8.93
CA ASN A 514 -18.43 8.35 -9.40
C ASN A 514 -17.22 7.86 -8.61
N PHE A 515 -16.81 6.60 -8.81
CA PHE A 515 -15.52 6.11 -8.32
C PHE A 515 -14.40 6.61 -9.23
N ARG A 516 -13.27 7.00 -8.64
CA ARG A 516 -12.10 7.42 -9.40
C ARG A 516 -11.39 6.22 -10.04
N TRP A 517 -11.24 5.15 -9.28
CA TRP A 517 -10.52 3.92 -9.66
C TRP A 517 -11.46 2.73 -9.64
N ILE A 518 -11.37 1.89 -10.67
CA ILE A 518 -12.02 0.58 -10.69
C ILE A 518 -10.93 -0.47 -10.90
N SER A 519 -10.84 -1.44 -9.98
CA SER A 519 -9.95 -2.59 -10.09
C SER A 519 -10.75 -3.83 -10.48
N ILE A 520 -10.38 -4.45 -11.59
CA ILE A 520 -10.95 -5.71 -12.07
C ILE A 520 -10.03 -6.84 -11.64
N GLN A 521 -10.54 -7.70 -10.77
CA GLN A 521 -9.84 -8.87 -10.25
C GLN A 521 -10.55 -10.18 -10.63
N SER A 522 -11.35 -10.15 -11.71
CA SER A 522 -12.14 -11.26 -12.24
C SER A 522 -11.79 -11.55 -13.69
N GLU A 523 -11.82 -12.84 -14.11
CA GLU A 523 -11.57 -13.25 -15.49
C GLU A 523 -12.71 -12.94 -16.46
N ASN A 524 -13.94 -12.71 -15.97
CA ASN A 524 -15.15 -12.51 -16.77
C ASN A 524 -15.52 -11.02 -16.86
N TYR A 525 -14.90 -10.25 -17.76
CA TYR A 525 -15.12 -8.81 -17.86
C TYR A 525 -15.70 -8.31 -19.20
N ASP A 526 -16.07 -9.19 -20.12
CA ASP A 526 -16.50 -8.84 -21.50
C ASP A 526 -17.76 -7.95 -21.62
N THR A 527 -18.41 -7.61 -20.50
CA THR A 527 -19.71 -6.89 -20.49
C THR A 527 -19.65 -5.44 -20.00
N PHE A 528 -18.46 -4.87 -19.73
CA PHE A 528 -18.37 -3.62 -18.96
C PHE A 528 -18.25 -2.31 -19.75
N SER A 529 -18.35 -2.31 -21.07
CA SER A 529 -17.82 -1.21 -21.89
C SER A 529 -18.66 0.07 -22.00
N SER A 530 -19.92 0.15 -21.56
CA SER A 530 -20.76 1.31 -21.97
C SER A 530 -21.25 2.26 -20.87
N TYR A 531 -21.06 1.99 -19.58
CA TYR A 531 -21.71 2.77 -18.51
C TYR A 531 -20.83 3.18 -17.32
N ILE A 532 -19.52 2.93 -17.36
CA ILE A 532 -18.62 3.19 -16.22
C ILE A 532 -18.05 4.61 -16.30
N LYS A 533 -18.41 5.46 -15.34
CA LYS A 533 -17.77 6.75 -15.11
C LYS A 533 -16.63 6.62 -14.09
N ALA A 534 -15.55 5.97 -14.47
CA ALA A 534 -14.32 5.96 -13.70
C ALA A 534 -13.23 6.68 -14.50
N ARG A 535 -12.28 7.32 -13.78
CA ARG A 535 -11.11 7.91 -14.42
C ARG A 535 -10.13 6.84 -14.89
N SER A 536 -9.95 5.80 -14.09
CA SER A 536 -8.99 4.73 -14.38
C SER A 536 -9.58 3.36 -14.11
N LEU A 537 -9.27 2.46 -15.04
CA LEU A 537 -9.64 1.06 -14.99
C LEU A 537 -8.36 0.21 -14.91
N TYR A 538 -8.25 -0.60 -13.86
CA TYR A 538 -7.11 -1.49 -13.65
C TYR A 538 -7.52 -2.93 -13.90
N ASN A 539 -7.04 -3.52 -14.99
CA ASN A 539 -7.12 -4.96 -15.19
C ASN A 539 -5.87 -5.62 -14.59
N ILE A 540 -6.04 -6.32 -13.47
CA ILE A 540 -4.94 -6.95 -12.74
C ILE A 540 -4.62 -8.34 -13.30
N ASN A 541 -5.49 -8.91 -14.14
CA ASN A 541 -5.27 -10.23 -14.73
C ASN A 541 -4.18 -10.22 -15.81
N ASP A 542 -3.93 -9.05 -16.43
CA ASP A 542 -2.92 -8.86 -17.48
C ASP A 542 -1.56 -8.36 -16.94
N ALA A 543 -1.34 -8.37 -15.61
CA ALA A 543 -0.16 -7.77 -14.97
C ALA A 543 0.90 -8.80 -14.54
#